data_8b4273f295e2bee4eeb22bc2d5bf21ec
#
_entry.id   8b4273f295e2bee4eeb22bc2d5bf21ec
#
_cell.length_a   1.000
_cell.length_b   1.000
_cell.length_c   1.000
_cell.angle_alpha   90.00
_cell.angle_beta   90.00
_cell.angle_gamma   90.00
#
_symmetry.space_group_name_H-M   'P 1'
#
loop_
_entity.id
_entity.type
_entity.pdbx_description
1 polymer ?
#
loop_
_entity_poly.entity_id
_entity_poly.type
_entity_poly.pdbx_seq_one_letter_code
_entity_poly.pdbx_strand_id
1 'polypeptide(L)'
;MTVHPNHWGSGTGKKLLDWIIDFSQQEDKPLRLTQSAINLDSFSLYNKAGFVPRQAYQDMFIEMPESGLDVASDGDACVRDGRLEDVQQLAALEKRVSGITREQDYKFMIANELGYWGFSVYECSGSGELLGFLGSCAHPGCTMIGPGVSDNESVAESLLIHRLNAFAGKMAVFLIPVDAENLVQRMYSIGARNCELHFAQVLGDCQPYDGINMPTFMPETG
;
A
#
# COMPACT_ATOMS: atom_id res chain seq x y z
N MET A 1 -12.89 -7.21 5.31
CA MET A 1 -14.19 -7.75 5.81
C MET A 1 -15.18 -7.81 4.66
N THR A 2 -15.78 -8.97 4.38
CA THR A 2 -16.70 -9.16 3.25
C THR A 2 -17.94 -9.91 3.74
N VAL A 3 -19.12 -9.47 3.31
CA VAL A 3 -20.41 -10.12 3.59
C VAL A 3 -21.04 -10.52 2.25
N HIS A 4 -21.41 -11.79 2.13
CA HIS A 4 -22.05 -12.29 0.90
C HIS A 4 -23.36 -11.52 0.63
N PRO A 5 -23.68 -11.17 -0.64
CA PRO A 5 -24.85 -10.38 -1.00
C PRO A 5 -26.17 -10.87 -0.41
N ASN A 6 -26.38 -12.19 -0.34
CA ASN A 6 -27.59 -12.78 0.25
C ASN A 6 -27.79 -12.47 1.75
N HIS A 7 -26.80 -11.91 2.41
CA HIS A 7 -26.82 -11.52 3.83
C HIS A 7 -26.71 -10.00 4.03
N TRP A 8 -26.82 -9.21 2.96
CA TRP A 8 -26.87 -7.76 3.07
C TRP A 8 -28.15 -7.31 3.80
N GLY A 9 -28.04 -6.23 4.55
CA GLY A 9 -29.16 -5.71 5.36
C GLY A 9 -29.47 -6.50 6.63
N SER A 10 -28.85 -7.68 6.85
CA SER A 10 -29.07 -8.50 8.05
C SER A 10 -28.32 -8.01 9.30
N GLY A 11 -27.53 -6.96 9.19
CA GLY A 11 -26.68 -6.45 10.27
C GLY A 11 -25.37 -7.24 10.47
N THR A 12 -25.10 -8.25 9.66
CA THR A 12 -23.87 -9.08 9.77
C THR A 12 -22.60 -8.23 9.64
N GLY A 13 -22.54 -7.32 8.67
CA GLY A 13 -21.39 -6.44 8.48
C GLY A 13 -21.12 -5.56 9.71
N LYS A 14 -22.19 -5.01 10.30
CA LYS A 14 -22.08 -4.22 11.53
C LYS A 14 -21.55 -5.06 12.70
N LYS A 15 -22.06 -6.26 12.90
CA LYS A 15 -21.57 -7.16 13.97
C LYS A 15 -20.11 -7.53 13.85
N LEU A 16 -19.64 -7.79 12.62
CA LEU A 16 -18.23 -8.06 12.34
C LEU A 16 -17.37 -6.82 12.62
N LEU A 17 -17.85 -5.63 12.24
CA LEU A 17 -17.16 -4.39 12.50
C LEU A 17 -17.10 -4.09 14.02
N ASP A 18 -18.22 -4.22 14.72
CA ASP A 18 -18.27 -4.04 16.18
C ASP A 18 -17.25 -4.98 16.88
N TRP A 19 -17.20 -6.25 16.46
CA TRP A 19 -16.26 -7.21 17.04
C TRP A 19 -14.78 -6.82 16.84
N ILE A 20 -14.42 -6.33 15.65
CA ILE A 20 -13.03 -5.94 15.38
C ILE A 20 -12.67 -4.63 16.10
N ILE A 21 -13.65 -3.74 16.29
CA ILE A 21 -13.49 -2.52 17.10
C ILE A 21 -13.21 -2.88 18.55
N ASP A 22 -14.02 -3.78 19.13
CA ASP A 22 -13.83 -4.25 20.52
C ASP A 22 -12.45 -4.89 20.69
N PHE A 23 -12.03 -5.72 19.74
CA PHE A 23 -10.70 -6.33 19.75
C PHE A 23 -9.58 -5.28 19.71
N SER A 24 -9.69 -4.29 18.84
CA SER A 24 -8.71 -3.20 18.71
C SER A 24 -8.60 -2.36 19.98
N GLN A 25 -9.74 -2.09 20.64
CA GLN A 25 -9.78 -1.38 21.91
C GLN A 25 -9.10 -2.16 23.06
N GLN A 26 -9.29 -3.50 23.08
CA GLN A 26 -8.62 -4.36 24.06
C GLN A 26 -7.10 -4.37 23.88
N GLU A 27 -6.62 -4.24 22.64
CA GLU A 27 -5.21 -4.19 22.30
C GLU A 27 -4.61 -2.77 22.37
N ASP A 28 -5.42 -1.76 22.68
CA ASP A 28 -5.05 -0.33 22.69
C ASP A 28 -4.38 0.10 21.36
N LYS A 29 -5.00 -0.30 20.23
CA LYS A 29 -4.48 -0.03 18.90
C LYS A 29 -5.51 0.66 18.03
N PRO A 30 -5.13 1.64 17.18
CA PRO A 30 -6.03 2.19 16.19
C PRO A 30 -6.35 1.16 15.12
N LEU A 31 -7.58 1.24 14.58
CA LEU A 31 -7.96 0.48 13.38
C LEU A 31 -7.77 1.33 12.13
N ARG A 32 -7.21 0.70 11.11
CA ARG A 32 -7.06 1.30 9.78
C ARG A 32 -7.74 0.42 8.74
N LEU A 33 -8.28 1.03 7.73
CA LEU A 33 -8.82 0.35 6.56
C LEU A 33 -8.62 1.20 5.30
N THR A 34 -8.57 0.53 4.17
CA THR A 34 -8.62 1.14 2.85
C THR A 34 -9.88 0.65 2.15
N GLN A 35 -10.65 1.54 1.55
CA GLN A 35 -11.89 1.20 0.88
C GLN A 35 -12.10 1.99 -0.40
N SER A 36 -12.82 1.38 -1.34
CA SER A 36 -13.28 1.99 -2.57
C SER A 36 -14.28 3.13 -2.32
N ALA A 37 -14.08 4.27 -2.96
CA ALA A 37 -14.96 5.45 -2.85
C ALA A 37 -16.35 5.21 -3.44
N ILE A 38 -16.52 4.26 -4.35
CA ILE A 38 -17.82 3.95 -4.96
C ILE A 38 -18.71 3.09 -4.04
N ASN A 39 -18.15 2.49 -2.98
CA ASN A 39 -18.93 1.71 -2.02
C ASN A 39 -19.46 2.61 -0.88
N LEU A 40 -20.49 3.38 -1.19
CA LEU A 40 -21.09 4.35 -0.26
C LEU A 40 -21.70 3.72 0.99
N ASP A 41 -22.19 2.49 0.89
CA ASP A 41 -22.78 1.78 2.04
C ASP A 41 -21.69 1.42 3.06
N SER A 42 -20.55 0.90 2.60
CA SER A 42 -19.40 0.63 3.47
C SER A 42 -18.82 1.92 4.04
N PHE A 43 -18.68 2.97 3.21
CA PHE A 43 -18.22 4.27 3.67
C PHE A 43 -19.08 4.81 4.82
N SER A 44 -20.42 4.76 4.64
CA SER A 44 -21.37 5.19 5.65
C SER A 44 -21.32 4.33 6.91
N LEU A 45 -21.11 3.02 6.76
CA LEU A 45 -21.00 2.10 7.88
C LEU A 45 -19.79 2.44 8.75
N TYR A 46 -18.62 2.66 8.13
CA TYR A 46 -17.39 3.00 8.84
C TYR A 46 -17.48 4.38 9.51
N ASN A 47 -17.98 5.39 8.81
CA ASN A 47 -18.15 6.72 9.40
C ASN A 47 -19.11 6.71 10.59
N LYS A 48 -20.23 5.95 10.53
CA LYS A 48 -21.15 5.78 11.66
C LYS A 48 -20.50 5.07 12.86
N ALA A 49 -19.49 4.25 12.62
CA ALA A 49 -18.70 3.59 13.65
C ALA A 49 -17.55 4.47 14.19
N GLY A 50 -17.38 5.69 13.67
CA GLY A 50 -16.38 6.66 14.13
C GLY A 50 -15.07 6.68 13.34
N PHE A 51 -14.97 5.92 12.25
CA PHE A 51 -13.82 6.05 11.36
C PHE A 51 -13.80 7.39 10.65
N VAL A 52 -12.62 7.96 10.51
CA VAL A 52 -12.40 9.25 9.86
C VAL A 52 -11.51 9.06 8.63
N PRO A 53 -11.93 9.51 7.42
CA PRO A 53 -11.06 9.55 6.25
C PRO A 53 -9.82 10.43 6.53
N ARG A 54 -8.64 9.89 6.23
CA ARG A 54 -7.35 10.59 6.47
C ARG A 54 -6.59 10.88 5.20
N GLN A 55 -6.67 9.97 4.21
CA GLN A 55 -5.97 10.10 2.94
C GLN A 55 -6.84 9.55 1.83
N ALA A 56 -6.79 10.20 0.66
CA ALA A 56 -7.35 9.69 -0.58
C ALA A 56 -6.23 9.16 -1.49
N TYR A 57 -6.55 8.11 -2.25
CA TYR A 57 -5.62 7.48 -3.18
C TYR A 57 -6.25 7.35 -4.55
N GLN A 58 -5.44 7.51 -5.59
CA GLN A 58 -5.77 7.01 -6.92
C GLN A 58 -5.48 5.51 -6.95
N ASP A 59 -6.47 4.71 -7.32
CA ASP A 59 -6.30 3.30 -7.67
C ASP A 59 -5.92 3.25 -9.14
N MET A 60 -4.65 3.07 -9.40
CA MET A 60 -4.10 3.08 -10.76
C MET A 60 -3.77 1.68 -11.23
N PHE A 61 -3.91 1.47 -12.53
CA PHE A 61 -3.45 0.26 -13.21
C PHE A 61 -2.65 0.61 -14.45
N ILE A 62 -1.78 -0.30 -14.85
CA ILE A 62 -1.00 -0.23 -16.08
C ILE A 62 -0.84 -1.62 -16.69
N GLU A 63 -1.03 -1.72 -18.01
CA GLU A 63 -0.66 -2.90 -18.78
C GLU A 63 0.81 -2.77 -19.17
N MET A 64 1.66 -3.56 -18.53
CA MET A 64 3.09 -3.48 -18.72
C MET A 64 3.51 -4.06 -20.06
N PRO A 65 4.36 -3.34 -20.84
CA PRO A 65 4.98 -3.91 -22.05
C PRO A 65 5.79 -5.17 -21.71
N GLU A 66 5.87 -6.11 -22.66
CA GLU A 66 6.74 -7.28 -22.55
C GLU A 66 8.22 -6.93 -22.33
N SER A 67 8.65 -5.78 -22.89
CA SER A 67 10.01 -5.26 -22.75
C SER A 67 10.29 -4.57 -21.40
N GLY A 68 9.24 -4.40 -20.56
CA GLY A 68 9.30 -3.46 -19.43
C GLY A 68 9.16 -2.00 -19.87
N LEU A 69 9.31 -1.08 -18.93
CA LEU A 69 9.34 0.36 -19.18
C LEU A 69 10.74 0.78 -19.65
N ASP A 70 10.81 1.49 -20.76
CA ASP A 70 12.05 2.15 -21.22
C ASP A 70 12.14 3.56 -20.60
N VAL A 71 12.16 3.61 -19.28
CA VAL A 71 12.29 4.84 -18.50
C VAL A 71 13.25 4.60 -17.35
N ALA A 72 14.20 5.49 -17.20
CA ALA A 72 15.08 5.52 -16.03
C ALA A 72 14.44 6.39 -14.95
N SER A 73 14.66 6.04 -13.69
CA SER A 73 14.52 6.96 -12.58
C SER A 73 15.90 7.39 -12.10
N ASP A 74 16.00 8.59 -11.57
CA ASP A 74 17.30 9.12 -11.05
C ASP A 74 17.85 8.27 -9.89
N GLY A 75 17.01 7.45 -9.27
CA GLY A 75 17.34 6.61 -8.13
C GLY A 75 17.47 5.10 -8.42
N ASP A 76 17.44 4.65 -9.67
CA ASP A 76 17.45 3.21 -10.00
C ASP A 76 18.64 2.46 -9.38
N ALA A 77 19.83 3.07 -9.33
CA ALA A 77 21.01 2.48 -8.72
C ALA A 77 20.93 2.33 -7.19
N CYS A 78 19.93 2.96 -6.55
CA CYS A 78 19.70 2.90 -5.11
C CYS A 78 18.63 1.86 -4.73
N VAL A 79 17.91 1.29 -5.71
CA VAL A 79 16.88 0.29 -5.47
C VAL A 79 17.47 -1.11 -5.53
N ARG A 80 17.18 -1.90 -4.49
CA ARG A 80 17.57 -3.31 -4.40
C ARG A 80 16.48 -4.16 -3.77
N ASP A 81 16.61 -5.47 -3.85
CA ASP A 81 15.74 -6.37 -3.10
C ASP A 81 15.95 -6.20 -1.58
N GLY A 82 14.85 -6.28 -0.84
CA GLY A 82 14.88 -6.26 0.62
C GLY A 82 15.47 -7.54 1.22
N ARG A 83 16.07 -7.42 2.39
CA ARG A 83 16.72 -8.51 3.12
C ARG A 83 16.18 -8.60 4.53
N LEU A 84 16.27 -9.76 5.16
CA LEU A 84 15.80 -9.94 6.54
C LEU A 84 16.52 -9.03 7.55
N GLU A 85 17.77 -8.66 7.26
CA GLU A 85 18.54 -7.71 8.06
C GLU A 85 18.00 -6.27 8.01
N ASP A 86 17.21 -5.93 6.98
CA ASP A 86 16.61 -4.59 6.83
C ASP A 86 15.41 -4.36 7.78
N VAL A 87 14.82 -5.43 8.33
CA VAL A 87 13.53 -5.39 9.04
C VAL A 87 13.46 -4.30 10.12
N GLN A 88 14.53 -4.09 10.87
CA GLN A 88 14.54 -3.06 11.92
C GLN A 88 14.55 -1.63 11.34
N GLN A 89 15.27 -1.40 10.25
CA GLN A 89 15.25 -0.11 9.56
C GLN A 89 13.89 0.13 8.90
N LEU A 90 13.29 -0.90 8.28
CA LEU A 90 11.96 -0.84 7.69
C LEU A 90 10.89 -0.46 8.73
N ALA A 91 10.95 -1.09 9.91
CA ALA A 91 10.04 -0.78 11.02
C ALA A 91 10.19 0.67 11.51
N ALA A 92 11.44 1.15 11.64
CA ALA A 92 11.72 2.53 12.03
C ALA A 92 11.22 3.54 10.98
N LEU A 93 11.47 3.26 9.70
CA LEU A 93 11.01 4.08 8.57
C LEU A 93 9.48 4.16 8.53
N GLU A 94 8.78 3.02 8.54
CA GLU A 94 7.32 3.02 8.47
C GLU A 94 6.68 3.66 9.69
N LYS A 95 7.26 3.44 10.89
CA LYS A 95 6.80 4.13 12.11
C LYS A 95 6.92 5.64 12.00
N ARG A 96 8.00 6.15 11.40
CA ARG A 96 8.19 7.58 11.17
C ARG A 96 7.17 8.11 10.15
N VAL A 97 7.05 7.46 8.99
CA VAL A 97 6.20 7.93 7.88
C VAL A 97 4.72 7.78 8.20
N SER A 98 4.29 6.64 8.73
CA SER A 98 2.86 6.30 8.84
C SER A 98 2.37 5.99 10.27
N GLY A 99 3.28 5.94 11.25
CA GLY A 99 2.95 5.67 12.66
C GLY A 99 2.68 4.21 13.00
N ILE A 100 2.94 3.28 12.08
CA ILE A 100 2.77 1.83 12.31
C ILE A 100 4.06 1.07 12.04
N THR A 101 4.09 -0.20 12.44
CA THR A 101 5.14 -1.15 12.08
C THR A 101 4.51 -2.50 11.75
N ARG A 102 5.10 -3.22 10.79
CA ARG A 102 4.60 -4.51 10.30
C ARG A 102 5.73 -5.51 10.11
N GLU A 103 6.56 -5.70 11.14
CA GLU A 103 7.77 -6.53 11.06
C GLU A 103 7.52 -7.96 10.55
N GLN A 104 6.38 -8.56 10.91
CA GLN A 104 6.04 -9.91 10.46
C GLN A 104 5.72 -9.92 8.96
N ASP A 105 5.05 -8.88 8.46
CA ASP A 105 4.71 -8.76 7.05
C ASP A 105 5.96 -8.53 6.19
N TYR A 106 6.92 -7.71 6.67
CA TYR A 106 8.21 -7.55 5.97
C TYR A 106 8.94 -8.89 5.87
N LYS A 107 9.05 -9.62 6.99
CA LYS A 107 9.71 -10.95 7.01
C LYS A 107 9.02 -11.91 6.05
N PHE A 108 7.68 -11.94 6.05
CA PHE A 108 6.89 -12.79 5.18
C PHE A 108 7.11 -12.48 3.71
N MET A 109 7.02 -11.19 3.33
CA MET A 109 7.20 -10.77 1.94
C MET A 109 8.65 -10.97 1.46
N ILE A 110 9.64 -10.67 2.30
CA ILE A 110 11.06 -10.86 1.98
C ILE A 110 11.42 -12.34 1.86
N ALA A 111 10.94 -13.19 2.76
CA ALA A 111 11.17 -14.64 2.70
C ALA A 111 10.57 -15.28 1.45
N ASN A 112 9.43 -14.75 0.98
CA ASN A 112 8.78 -15.14 -0.27
C ASN A 112 8.68 -16.65 -0.50
N GLU A 113 8.37 -17.43 0.54
CA GLU A 113 8.31 -18.90 0.47
C GLU A 113 7.32 -19.42 -0.58
N LEU A 114 6.27 -18.63 -0.89
CA LEU A 114 5.27 -18.95 -1.89
C LEU A 114 5.65 -18.54 -3.32
N GLY A 115 6.71 -17.75 -3.50
CA GLY A 115 7.20 -17.32 -4.80
C GLY A 115 6.38 -16.25 -5.52
N TYR A 116 5.42 -15.60 -4.82
CA TYR A 116 4.54 -14.57 -5.40
C TYR A 116 4.91 -13.15 -4.98
N TRP A 117 5.70 -13.02 -3.93
CA TRP A 117 6.03 -11.72 -3.35
C TRP A 117 7.29 -11.13 -3.95
N GLY A 118 7.29 -9.84 -4.10
CA GLY A 118 8.47 -9.04 -4.36
C GLY A 118 8.56 -7.95 -3.31
N PHE A 119 9.76 -7.64 -2.86
CA PHE A 119 9.98 -6.60 -1.87
C PHE A 119 11.26 -5.86 -2.19
N SER A 120 11.16 -4.57 -2.45
CA SER A 120 12.31 -3.72 -2.78
C SER A 120 12.47 -2.61 -1.76
N VAL A 121 13.70 -2.19 -1.57
CA VAL A 121 14.09 -1.08 -0.71
C VAL A 121 14.87 -0.04 -1.51
N TYR A 122 14.75 1.21 -1.14
CA TYR A 122 15.60 2.30 -1.63
C TYR A 122 16.64 2.61 -0.56
N GLU A 123 17.90 2.33 -0.88
CA GLU A 123 19.05 2.55 0.01
C GLU A 123 19.85 3.76 -0.44
N CYS A 124 20.03 4.74 0.46
CA CYS A 124 20.83 5.92 0.18
C CYS A 124 22.30 5.55 -0.02
N SER A 125 22.86 5.94 -1.17
CA SER A 125 24.27 5.69 -1.51
C SER A 125 25.19 6.31 -0.48
N GLY A 126 26.02 5.50 0.15
CA GLY A 126 27.08 5.91 1.07
C GLY A 126 26.71 5.90 2.55
N SER A 127 25.44 6.09 2.95
CA SER A 127 24.98 5.97 4.34
C SER A 127 24.43 4.59 4.69
N GLY A 128 23.89 3.86 3.71
CA GLY A 128 23.16 2.62 3.94
C GLY A 128 21.77 2.83 4.60
N GLU A 129 21.30 4.07 4.67
CA GLU A 129 19.98 4.42 5.21
C GLU A 129 18.88 4.05 4.22
N LEU A 130 17.81 3.42 4.71
CA LEU A 130 16.64 3.12 3.90
C LEU A 130 15.68 4.30 3.90
N LEU A 131 15.41 4.84 2.71
CA LEU A 131 14.51 5.96 2.48
C LEU A 131 13.12 5.54 1.97
N GLY A 132 12.94 4.28 1.64
CA GLY A 132 11.66 3.73 1.19
C GLY A 132 11.69 2.23 1.03
N PHE A 133 10.52 1.63 1.00
CA PHE A 133 10.30 0.26 0.59
C PHE A 133 8.97 0.11 -0.16
N LEU A 134 8.86 -0.94 -0.96
CA LEU A 134 7.64 -1.27 -1.69
C LEU A 134 7.53 -2.78 -1.90
N GLY A 135 6.44 -3.35 -1.38
CA GLY A 135 6.05 -4.72 -1.61
C GLY A 135 5.30 -4.89 -2.93
N SER A 136 5.12 -6.13 -3.36
CA SER A 136 4.21 -6.47 -4.46
C SER A 136 3.84 -7.94 -4.43
N CYS A 137 2.66 -8.26 -4.96
CA CYS A 137 2.18 -9.63 -5.13
C CYS A 137 1.92 -9.90 -6.61
N ALA A 138 2.51 -10.97 -7.15
CA ALA A 138 2.37 -11.40 -8.54
C ALA A 138 1.58 -12.71 -8.68
N HIS A 139 0.69 -12.99 -7.74
CA HIS A 139 -0.21 -14.15 -7.82
C HIS A 139 -1.20 -13.98 -8.99
N PRO A 140 -1.56 -15.06 -9.74
CA PRO A 140 -2.49 -14.95 -10.87
C PRO A 140 -3.85 -14.33 -10.53
N GLY A 141 -4.29 -14.42 -9.29
CA GLY A 141 -5.54 -13.80 -8.81
C GLY A 141 -5.38 -12.38 -8.25
N CYS A 142 -4.14 -11.88 -8.16
CA CYS A 142 -3.87 -10.57 -7.61
C CYS A 142 -2.49 -10.08 -8.07
N THR A 143 -2.46 -9.08 -8.94
CA THR A 143 -1.23 -8.44 -9.44
C THR A 143 -1.17 -7.02 -8.89
N MET A 144 -0.80 -6.89 -7.63
CA MET A 144 -0.83 -5.62 -6.91
C MET A 144 0.55 -5.23 -6.39
N ILE A 145 0.88 -3.95 -6.52
CA ILE A 145 2.05 -3.31 -5.96
C ILE A 145 1.62 -2.52 -4.72
N GLY A 146 2.29 -2.75 -3.62
CA GLY A 146 2.02 -2.30 -2.26
C GLY A 146 2.10 -3.49 -1.30
N PRO A 147 2.14 -3.23 0.02
CA PRO A 147 2.25 -1.91 0.65
C PRO A 147 3.65 -1.32 0.55
N GLY A 148 3.75 -0.01 0.75
CA GLY A 148 5.02 0.69 0.78
C GLY A 148 4.96 2.05 1.44
N VAL A 149 6.11 2.53 1.86
CA VAL A 149 6.32 3.92 2.30
C VAL A 149 7.64 4.45 1.75
N SER A 150 7.72 5.77 1.60
CA SER A 150 8.96 6.44 1.26
C SER A 150 9.00 7.86 1.82
N ASP A 151 10.20 8.42 1.91
CA ASP A 151 10.44 9.78 2.41
C ASP A 151 9.85 10.85 1.51
N ASN A 152 9.80 10.60 0.20
CA ASN A 152 9.33 11.57 -0.78
C ASN A 152 8.90 10.89 -2.10
N GLU A 153 8.34 11.69 -2.99
CA GLU A 153 7.82 11.22 -4.29
C GLU A 153 8.91 10.63 -5.21
N SER A 154 10.13 11.16 -5.20
CA SER A 154 11.22 10.65 -6.06
C SER A 154 11.65 9.24 -5.65
N VAL A 155 11.73 8.97 -4.35
CA VAL A 155 12.01 7.62 -3.82
C VAL A 155 10.86 6.68 -4.15
N ALA A 156 9.60 7.14 -3.99
CA ALA A 156 8.42 6.36 -4.36
C ALA A 156 8.40 6.02 -5.85
N GLU A 157 8.72 6.99 -6.72
CA GLU A 157 8.81 6.79 -8.18
C GLU A 157 9.83 5.69 -8.53
N SER A 158 11.04 5.79 -7.96
CA SER A 158 12.11 4.80 -8.23
C SER A 158 11.69 3.40 -7.83
N LEU A 159 11.12 3.25 -6.64
CA LEU A 159 10.60 1.96 -6.14
C LEU A 159 9.48 1.44 -7.03
N LEU A 160 8.54 2.31 -7.43
CA LEU A 160 7.38 1.93 -8.22
C LEU A 160 7.78 1.50 -9.63
N ILE A 161 8.64 2.25 -10.33
CA ILE A 161 9.17 1.88 -11.65
C ILE A 161 9.92 0.54 -11.57
N HIS A 162 10.76 0.35 -10.56
CA HIS A 162 11.48 -0.90 -10.36
C HIS A 162 10.50 -2.08 -10.17
N ARG A 163 9.46 -1.91 -9.34
CA ARG A 163 8.45 -2.97 -9.11
C ARG A 163 7.58 -3.21 -10.33
N LEU A 164 7.20 -2.16 -11.08
CA LEU A 164 6.45 -2.28 -12.33
C LEU A 164 7.20 -3.13 -13.35
N ASN A 165 8.52 -2.95 -13.50
CA ASN A 165 9.32 -3.76 -14.41
C ASN A 165 9.34 -5.25 -14.07
N ALA A 166 9.11 -5.63 -12.81
CA ALA A 166 8.91 -7.03 -12.43
C ALA A 166 7.56 -7.61 -12.91
N PHE A 167 6.65 -6.78 -13.41
CA PHE A 167 5.36 -7.17 -13.98
C PHE A 167 5.34 -7.09 -15.52
N ALA A 168 6.48 -7.11 -16.20
CA ALA A 168 6.55 -7.09 -17.67
C ALA A 168 5.57 -8.10 -18.30
N GLY A 169 4.78 -7.66 -19.29
CA GLY A 169 3.74 -8.47 -19.94
C GLY A 169 2.48 -8.72 -19.10
N LYS A 170 2.33 -8.09 -17.94
CA LYS A 170 1.16 -8.27 -17.06
C LYS A 170 0.52 -6.92 -16.72
N MET A 171 -0.71 -6.96 -16.23
CA MET A 171 -1.32 -5.81 -15.61
C MET A 171 -0.84 -5.69 -14.16
N ALA A 172 -0.48 -4.49 -13.74
CA ALA A 172 -0.17 -4.15 -12.36
C ALA A 172 -1.14 -3.10 -11.84
N VAL A 173 -1.53 -3.22 -10.57
CA VAL A 173 -2.43 -2.30 -9.86
C VAL A 173 -1.72 -1.75 -8.65
N PHE A 174 -1.92 -0.47 -8.33
CA PHE A 174 -1.27 0.20 -7.20
C PHE A 174 -2.05 1.42 -6.73
N LEU A 175 -1.89 1.76 -5.46
CA LEU A 175 -2.50 2.93 -4.85
C LEU A 175 -1.44 4.00 -4.58
N ILE A 176 -1.66 5.22 -5.05
CA ILE A 176 -0.81 6.38 -4.77
C ILE A 176 -1.63 7.53 -4.20
N PRO A 177 -1.07 8.33 -3.25
CA PRO A 177 -1.77 9.48 -2.70
C PRO A 177 -2.18 10.46 -3.79
N VAL A 178 -3.41 11.01 -3.72
CA VAL A 178 -3.92 11.97 -4.72
C VAL A 178 -3.16 13.29 -4.71
N ASP A 179 -2.52 13.62 -3.61
CA ASP A 179 -1.74 14.85 -3.36
C ASP A 179 -0.24 14.69 -3.65
N ALA A 180 0.23 13.50 -4.04
CA ALA A 180 1.57 13.25 -4.55
C ALA A 180 1.65 13.68 -6.04
N GLU A 181 1.68 14.99 -6.28
CA GLU A 181 1.45 15.59 -7.59
C GLU A 181 2.42 15.08 -8.66
N ASN A 182 3.73 15.09 -8.37
CA ASN A 182 4.74 14.68 -9.33
C ASN A 182 4.66 13.17 -9.62
N LEU A 183 4.44 12.35 -8.58
CA LEU A 183 4.28 10.92 -8.72
C LEU A 183 3.06 10.58 -9.57
N VAL A 184 1.92 11.23 -9.31
CA VAL A 184 0.68 11.06 -10.09
C VAL A 184 0.90 11.41 -11.56
N GLN A 185 1.49 12.58 -11.85
CA GLN A 185 1.76 13.01 -13.22
C GLN A 185 2.74 12.06 -13.92
N ARG A 186 3.73 11.57 -13.21
CA ARG A 186 4.69 10.60 -13.72
C ARG A 186 4.01 9.28 -14.10
N MET A 187 3.14 8.75 -13.25
CA MET A 187 2.41 7.51 -13.56
C MET A 187 1.52 7.67 -14.79
N TYR A 188 0.80 8.78 -14.93
CA TYR A 188 0.06 9.05 -16.17
C TYR A 188 0.98 9.13 -17.39
N SER A 189 2.16 9.75 -17.27
CA SER A 189 3.09 9.91 -18.40
C SER A 189 3.63 8.59 -18.95
N ILE A 190 3.72 7.56 -18.10
CA ILE A 190 4.15 6.21 -18.50
C ILE A 190 2.98 5.30 -18.92
N GLY A 191 1.75 5.83 -18.95
CA GLY A 191 0.57 5.14 -19.47
C GLY A 191 -0.33 4.49 -18.41
N ALA A 192 -0.08 4.71 -17.12
CA ALA A 192 -0.99 4.28 -16.07
C ALA A 192 -2.33 5.02 -16.19
N ARG A 193 -3.40 4.38 -15.72
CA ARG A 193 -4.76 4.92 -15.73
C ARG A 193 -5.38 4.75 -14.35
N ASN A 194 -6.17 5.74 -13.92
CA ASN A 194 -6.96 5.65 -12.71
C ASN A 194 -8.25 4.87 -13.00
N CYS A 195 -8.59 3.88 -12.17
CA CYS A 195 -9.88 3.17 -12.27
C CYS A 195 -10.90 3.67 -11.25
N GLU A 196 -10.46 4.00 -10.04
CA GLU A 196 -11.32 4.58 -9.00
C GLU A 196 -10.51 5.33 -7.94
N LEU A 197 -11.18 5.84 -6.91
CA LEU A 197 -10.53 6.41 -5.73
C LEU A 197 -10.71 5.47 -4.54
N HIS A 198 -9.72 5.41 -3.68
CA HIS A 198 -9.79 4.77 -2.38
C HIS A 198 -9.57 5.77 -1.25
N PHE A 199 -10.16 5.49 -0.09
CA PHE A 199 -9.91 6.25 1.13
C PHE A 199 -9.29 5.36 2.19
N ALA A 200 -8.17 5.79 2.75
CA ALA A 200 -7.73 5.28 4.05
C ALA A 200 -8.55 5.96 5.15
N GLN A 201 -9.16 5.16 6.00
CA GLN A 201 -9.90 5.61 7.16
C GLN A 201 -9.31 5.04 8.43
N VAL A 202 -9.36 5.81 9.51
CA VAL A 202 -8.79 5.43 10.80
C VAL A 202 -9.81 5.66 11.91
N LEU A 203 -9.95 4.68 12.79
CA LEU A 203 -10.61 4.77 14.08
C LEU A 203 -9.54 4.77 15.18
N GLY A 204 -9.54 5.80 16.02
CA GLY A 204 -8.52 6.02 17.03
C GLY A 204 -7.42 6.98 16.58
N ASP A 205 -6.27 6.93 17.23
CA ASP A 205 -5.16 7.85 17.01
C ASP A 205 -4.51 7.64 15.64
N CYS A 206 -4.20 8.74 14.98
CA CYS A 206 -3.55 8.75 13.67
C CYS A 206 -2.65 9.98 13.55
N GLN A 207 -1.35 9.76 13.40
CA GLN A 207 -0.46 10.85 12.99
C GLN A 207 -0.64 11.19 11.50
N PRO A 208 -0.40 12.43 11.07
CA PRO A 208 -0.24 12.77 9.65
C PRO A 208 0.89 11.93 9.03
N TYR A 209 0.75 11.59 7.76
CA TYR A 209 1.84 10.93 7.04
C TYR A 209 3.01 11.91 6.85
N ASP A 210 4.22 11.44 7.14
CA ASP A 210 5.48 12.19 6.94
C ASP A 210 6.27 11.54 5.78
N GLY A 211 5.74 11.73 4.57
CA GLY A 211 6.22 11.11 3.34
C GLY A 211 5.09 10.46 2.53
N ILE A 212 5.45 9.58 1.61
CA ILE A 212 4.51 8.88 0.74
C ILE A 212 4.14 7.54 1.36
N ASN A 213 2.84 7.32 1.56
CA ASN A 213 2.29 6.03 1.99
C ASN A 213 1.50 5.42 0.82
N MET A 214 1.87 4.22 0.40
CA MET A 214 1.23 3.47 -0.68
C MET A 214 0.61 2.21 -0.08
N PRO A 215 -0.65 2.24 0.35
CA PRO A 215 -1.31 1.09 0.93
C PRO A 215 -1.66 0.05 -0.14
N THR A 216 -2.14 -1.08 0.31
CA THR A 216 -2.78 -2.09 -0.53
C THR A 216 -4.17 -2.39 -0.01
N PHE A 217 -5.02 -2.95 -0.84
CA PHE A 217 -6.33 -3.49 -0.44
C PHE A 217 -6.34 -5.03 -0.42
N MET A 218 -5.19 -5.65 -0.49
CA MET A 218 -5.08 -7.08 -0.27
C MET A 218 -5.41 -7.42 1.18
N PRO A 219 -6.25 -8.44 1.44
CA PRO A 219 -6.68 -8.78 2.81
C PRO A 219 -5.53 -9.14 3.75
N GLU A 220 -4.45 -9.64 3.20
CA GLU A 220 -3.28 -10.13 3.94
C GLU A 220 -2.39 -9.01 4.46
N THR A 221 -2.46 -7.83 3.85
CA THR A 221 -1.51 -6.73 4.08
C THR A 221 -2.18 -5.36 4.28
N GLY A 222 -3.49 -5.33 4.20
CA GLY A 222 -4.32 -4.12 4.31
C GLY A 222 -4.50 -3.58 5.72
#